data_a06864ff559d24ef4a6d83dbf52d3cda
#
_entry.id   a06864ff559d24ef4a6d83dbf52d3cda
#
_cell.length_a   1.000
_cell.length_b   1.000
_cell.length_c   1.000
_cell.angle_alpha   90.00
_cell.angle_beta   90.00
_cell.angle_gamma   90.00
#
_symmetry.space_group_name_H-M   'P 1'
#
loop_
_entity.id
_entity.type
_entity.pdbx_description
1 polymer ?
#
loop_
_entity_poly.entity_id
_entity_poly.type
_entity_poly.pdbx_seq_one_letter_code
_entity_poly.pdbx_strand_id
1 'polypeptide(L)'
;ANEELLASNYKSKNAVASSRPRLDLELKKQHYNVTNETDEFDFYSGVNFQYDIYTGGRNEAYQEQTKAEERASMSDRDDLIQNLLAELKESIKNLKLIPDRLDAFRNAYLANKRSQYFALEEFKTSSAVLLDLLQTERDFLDSSESMIETLRSSEIQKYTYLKLTGELGETFEIILNNYEIN
;
A
#
# COMPACT_ATOMS: atom_id res chain seq x y z
N ALA A 1 -6.95 6.90 1.22
CA ALA A 1 -6.83 8.28 0.73
C ALA A 1 -8.16 8.88 0.26
N ASN A 2 -8.84 8.33 -0.79
CA ASN A 2 -10.12 8.91 -1.24
C ASN A 2 -11.22 8.84 -0.17
N GLU A 3 -11.34 7.74 0.55
CA GLU A 3 -12.30 7.58 1.64
C GLU A 3 -11.99 8.50 2.83
N GLU A 4 -10.74 8.71 3.13
CA GLU A 4 -10.29 9.65 4.18
C GLU A 4 -10.62 11.09 3.82
N LEU A 5 -10.41 11.48 2.55
CA LEU A 5 -10.82 12.79 2.05
C LEU A 5 -12.34 12.97 2.13
N LEU A 6 -13.12 11.95 1.77
CA LEU A 6 -14.57 11.94 1.91
C LEU A 6 -14.99 12.10 3.37
N ALA A 7 -14.38 11.36 4.27
CA ALA A 7 -14.65 11.46 5.71
C ALA A 7 -14.33 12.87 6.25
N SER A 8 -13.18 13.44 5.86
CA SER A 8 -12.79 14.80 6.23
C SER A 8 -13.76 15.87 5.69
N ASN A 9 -14.23 15.72 4.44
CA ASN A 9 -15.24 16.61 3.84
C ASN A 9 -16.57 16.54 4.60
N TYR A 10 -17.04 15.32 4.95
CA TYR A 10 -18.24 15.19 5.78
C TYR A 10 -18.07 15.76 7.18
N LYS A 11 -16.88 15.63 7.78
CA LYS A 11 -16.55 16.24 9.08
C LYS A 11 -16.64 17.76 9.01
N SER A 12 -16.09 18.36 7.97
CA SER A 12 -16.16 19.81 7.70
C SER A 12 -17.62 20.28 7.52
N LYS A 13 -18.44 19.55 6.74
CA LYS A 13 -19.86 19.82 6.59
C LYS A 13 -20.63 19.70 7.90
N ASN A 14 -20.33 18.70 8.71
CA ASN A 14 -20.95 18.49 10.01
C ASN A 14 -20.61 19.61 11.00
N ALA A 15 -19.38 20.12 10.98
CA ALA A 15 -18.96 21.27 11.78
C ALA A 15 -19.79 22.53 11.45
N VAL A 16 -20.14 22.74 10.18
CA VAL A 16 -21.04 23.82 9.76
C VAL A 16 -22.49 23.53 10.20
N ALA A 17 -22.94 22.28 10.08
CA ALA A 17 -24.29 21.88 10.46
C ALA A 17 -24.53 22.00 11.97
N SER A 18 -23.53 21.69 12.81
CA SER A 18 -23.61 21.76 14.26
C SER A 18 -23.78 23.19 14.81
N SER A 19 -23.45 24.21 14.02
CA SER A 19 -23.68 25.63 14.38
C SER A 19 -25.07 26.16 13.97
N ARG A 20 -25.90 25.32 13.33
CA ARG A 20 -27.24 25.68 12.91
C ARG A 20 -28.28 25.35 13.99
N PRO A 21 -29.46 26.01 13.96
CA PRO A 21 -30.59 25.63 14.83
C PRO A 21 -30.96 24.17 14.63
N ARG A 22 -31.20 23.48 15.72
CA ARG A 22 -31.66 22.09 15.75
C ARG A 22 -33.11 22.02 16.17
N LEU A 23 -33.86 21.24 15.44
CA LEU A 23 -35.27 20.96 15.71
C LEU A 23 -35.44 19.45 15.86
N ASP A 24 -35.81 19.02 17.08
CA ASP A 24 -36.01 17.60 17.37
C ASP A 24 -37.51 17.37 17.65
N LEU A 25 -38.11 16.35 17.05
CA LEU A 25 -39.41 15.82 17.38
C LEU A 25 -39.22 14.67 18.38
N GLU A 26 -39.79 14.84 19.58
CA GLU A 26 -39.75 13.83 20.63
C GLU A 26 -41.12 13.17 20.77
N LEU A 27 -41.17 11.85 20.59
CA LEU A 27 -42.33 11.02 20.84
C LEU A 27 -41.97 10.02 21.94
N LYS A 28 -42.60 10.12 23.09
CA LYS A 28 -42.35 9.25 24.23
C LYS A 28 -43.64 8.57 24.68
N LYS A 29 -43.58 7.23 24.76
CA LYS A 29 -44.62 6.43 25.39
C LYS A 29 -44.00 5.73 26.59
N GLN A 30 -44.60 5.95 27.78
CA GLN A 30 -44.11 5.36 29.02
C GLN A 30 -45.24 4.54 29.65
N HIS A 31 -44.96 3.28 30.00
CA HIS A 31 -45.85 2.39 30.71
C HIS A 31 -45.48 2.36 32.19
N TYR A 32 -46.47 2.50 33.04
CA TYR A 32 -46.36 2.40 34.49
C TYR A 32 -47.15 1.20 35.02
N ASN A 33 -46.72 0.65 36.15
CA ASN A 33 -47.42 -0.40 36.89
C ASN A 33 -47.73 -1.69 36.10
N VAL A 34 -46.81 -2.17 35.30
CA VAL A 34 -46.97 -3.42 34.49
C VAL A 34 -47.27 -4.67 35.32
N THR A 35 -47.16 -4.60 36.66
CA THR A 35 -47.38 -5.73 37.59
C THR A 35 -48.72 -5.69 38.32
N ASN A 36 -49.48 -4.62 38.21
CA ASN A 36 -50.84 -4.47 38.81
C ASN A 36 -51.87 -4.38 37.69
N GLU A 37 -53.10 -4.86 37.96
CA GLU A 37 -54.23 -4.99 37.00
C GLU A 37 -54.68 -3.69 36.30
N THR A 38 -54.00 -2.54 36.49
CA THR A 38 -54.25 -1.29 35.80
C THR A 38 -53.02 -0.88 34.99
N ASP A 39 -53.06 -1.13 33.67
CA ASP A 39 -52.11 -0.61 32.70
C ASP A 39 -52.30 0.92 32.53
N GLU A 40 -51.43 1.70 33.16
CA GLU A 40 -51.39 3.15 32.96
C GLU A 40 -50.25 3.47 31.96
N PHE A 41 -50.56 4.27 30.95
CA PHE A 41 -49.57 4.75 30.01
C PHE A 41 -49.67 6.26 29.81
N ASP A 42 -48.54 6.91 29.74
CA ASP A 42 -48.40 8.30 29.31
C ASP A 42 -47.87 8.37 27.87
N PHE A 43 -48.51 9.24 27.10
CA PHE A 43 -48.03 9.58 25.77
C PHE A 43 -47.64 11.06 25.74
N TYR A 44 -46.37 11.30 25.43
CA TYR A 44 -45.84 12.66 25.28
C TYR A 44 -45.41 12.88 23.83
N SER A 45 -45.82 13.99 23.23
CA SER A 45 -45.31 14.48 21.97
C SER A 45 -44.84 15.92 22.13
N GLY A 46 -43.64 16.22 21.74
CA GLY A 46 -43.04 17.53 21.88
C GLY A 46 -42.09 17.89 20.74
N VAL A 47 -41.93 19.17 20.52
CA VAL A 47 -40.93 19.72 19.60
C VAL A 47 -39.91 20.48 20.42
N ASN A 48 -38.66 20.08 20.35
CA ASN A 48 -37.55 20.75 21.01
C ASN A 48 -36.75 21.56 19.99
N PHE A 49 -36.62 22.87 20.23
CA PHE A 49 -35.79 23.78 19.42
C PHE A 49 -34.59 24.22 20.23
N GLN A 50 -33.41 23.96 19.70
CA GLN A 50 -32.14 24.33 20.32
C GLN A 50 -31.28 25.16 19.36
N TYR A 51 -30.81 26.30 19.83
CA TYR A 51 -29.90 27.15 19.10
C TYR A 51 -28.94 27.88 20.04
N ASP A 52 -27.63 27.66 19.81
CA ASP A 52 -26.58 28.34 20.57
C ASP A 52 -26.33 29.71 19.93
N ILE A 53 -26.85 30.77 20.55
CA ILE A 53 -26.74 32.15 20.03
C ILE A 53 -25.30 32.66 20.08
N TYR A 54 -24.54 32.27 21.12
CA TYR A 54 -23.18 32.70 21.31
C TYR A 54 -22.35 31.60 21.97
N THR A 55 -21.24 31.21 21.31
CA THR A 55 -20.36 30.13 21.75
C THR A 55 -18.94 30.59 22.07
N GLY A 56 -18.71 31.92 22.14
CA GLY A 56 -17.39 32.49 22.44
C GLY A 56 -16.35 32.21 21.34
N GLY A 57 -16.76 32.09 20.07
CA GLY A 57 -15.86 31.78 18.94
C GLY A 57 -15.52 30.31 18.79
N ARG A 58 -16.04 29.42 19.65
CA ARG A 58 -15.74 27.96 19.59
C ARG A 58 -16.20 27.34 18.28
N ASN A 59 -17.40 27.66 17.81
CA ASN A 59 -17.96 27.08 16.59
C ASN A 59 -17.19 27.53 15.34
N GLU A 60 -16.80 28.78 15.27
CA GLU A 60 -15.98 29.35 14.20
C GLU A 60 -14.59 28.67 14.16
N ALA A 61 -13.93 28.58 15.31
CA ALA A 61 -12.63 27.93 15.43
C ALA A 61 -12.70 26.44 15.04
N TYR A 62 -13.77 25.74 15.42
CA TYR A 62 -13.98 24.34 15.05
C TYR A 62 -14.23 24.18 13.54
N GLN A 63 -14.99 25.08 12.91
CA GLN A 63 -15.17 25.08 11.45
C GLN A 63 -13.85 25.35 10.71
N GLU A 64 -13.05 26.30 11.19
CA GLU A 64 -11.74 26.57 10.59
C GLU A 64 -10.78 25.38 10.73
N GLN A 65 -10.75 24.75 11.91
CA GLN A 65 -9.98 23.53 12.14
C GLN A 65 -10.38 22.43 11.17
N THR A 66 -11.67 22.11 11.05
CA THR A 66 -12.13 21.03 10.17
C THR A 66 -11.89 21.31 8.69
N LYS A 67 -11.95 22.58 8.25
CA LYS A 67 -11.57 22.98 6.89
C LYS A 67 -10.06 22.88 6.66
N ALA A 68 -9.24 23.13 7.68
CA ALA A 68 -7.80 22.92 7.58
C ALA A 68 -7.46 21.43 7.49
N GLU A 69 -8.13 20.58 8.27
CA GLU A 69 -8.01 19.12 8.19
C GLU A 69 -8.45 18.57 6.82
N GLU A 70 -9.51 19.09 6.22
CA GLU A 70 -9.95 18.74 4.86
C GLU A 70 -8.88 19.10 3.81
N ARG A 71 -8.29 20.29 3.91
CA ARG A 71 -7.19 20.71 3.01
C ARG A 71 -5.94 19.85 3.19
N ALA A 72 -5.60 19.46 4.42
CA ALA A 72 -4.50 18.54 4.70
C ALA A 72 -4.77 17.17 4.04
N SER A 73 -5.96 16.61 4.21
CA SER A 73 -6.34 15.33 3.56
C SER A 73 -6.31 15.39 2.03
N MET A 74 -6.60 16.56 1.42
CA MET A 74 -6.44 16.77 -0.03
C MET A 74 -4.96 16.71 -0.43
N SER A 75 -4.09 17.41 0.31
CA SER A 75 -2.66 17.41 0.04
C SER A 75 -2.05 16.02 0.21
N ASP A 76 -2.42 15.30 1.27
CA ASP A 76 -1.94 13.93 1.52
C ASP A 76 -2.34 12.96 0.40
N ARG A 77 -3.57 13.11 -0.13
CA ARG A 77 -4.01 12.32 -1.29
C ARG A 77 -3.17 12.64 -2.53
N ASP A 78 -2.95 13.92 -2.81
CA ASP A 78 -2.21 14.36 -4.00
C ASP A 78 -0.74 13.93 -3.93
N ASP A 79 -0.12 14.01 -2.74
CA ASP A 79 1.23 13.51 -2.47
C ASP A 79 1.30 11.99 -2.68
N LEU A 80 0.32 11.24 -2.18
CA LEU A 80 0.26 9.79 -2.40
C LEU A 80 0.16 9.44 -3.90
N ILE A 81 -0.66 10.16 -4.65
CA ILE A 81 -0.78 9.95 -6.11
C ILE A 81 0.56 10.22 -6.81
N GLN A 82 1.24 11.31 -6.46
CA GLN A 82 2.54 11.65 -7.05
C GLN A 82 3.61 10.59 -6.73
N ASN A 83 3.65 10.12 -5.48
CA ASN A 83 4.57 9.08 -5.05
C ASN A 83 4.32 7.76 -5.79
N LEU A 84 3.05 7.32 -5.90
CA LEU A 84 2.69 6.12 -6.66
C LEU A 84 3.05 6.24 -8.14
N LEU A 85 2.85 7.41 -8.75
CA LEU A 85 3.25 7.65 -10.14
C LEU A 85 4.77 7.63 -10.33
N ALA A 86 5.53 8.14 -9.36
CA ALA A 86 7.00 8.08 -9.40
C ALA A 86 7.49 6.64 -9.26
N GLU A 87 6.97 5.88 -8.30
CA GLU A 87 7.30 4.46 -8.11
C GLU A 87 6.94 3.61 -9.35
N LEU A 88 5.78 3.88 -9.96
CA LEU A 88 5.37 3.17 -11.18
C LEU A 88 6.33 3.45 -12.35
N LYS A 89 6.71 4.72 -12.55
CA LYS A 89 7.68 5.09 -13.60
C LYS A 89 9.04 4.43 -13.36
N GLU A 90 9.50 4.39 -12.12
CA GLU A 90 10.74 3.71 -11.74
C GLU A 90 10.66 2.21 -11.99
N SER A 91 9.57 1.57 -11.57
CA SER A 91 9.32 0.14 -11.81
C SER A 91 9.33 -0.21 -13.30
N ILE A 92 8.64 0.57 -14.13
CA ILE A 92 8.64 0.39 -15.60
C ILE A 92 10.05 0.53 -16.18
N LYS A 93 10.82 1.51 -15.72
CA LYS A 93 12.22 1.69 -16.16
C LYS A 93 13.08 0.49 -15.78
N ASN A 94 12.96 0.02 -14.56
CA ASN A 94 13.68 -1.15 -14.08
C ASN A 94 13.33 -2.41 -14.88
N LEU A 95 12.02 -2.65 -15.14
CA LEU A 95 11.56 -3.77 -15.96
C LEU A 95 12.16 -3.75 -17.37
N LYS A 96 12.28 -2.58 -18.00
CA LYS A 96 12.90 -2.45 -19.33
C LYS A 96 14.39 -2.76 -19.35
N LEU A 97 15.11 -2.58 -18.24
CA LEU A 97 16.53 -2.83 -18.13
C LEU A 97 16.85 -4.29 -17.74
N ILE A 98 15.87 -5.07 -17.30
CA ILE A 98 16.07 -6.46 -16.87
C ILE A 98 16.65 -7.34 -17.97
N PRO A 99 16.17 -7.35 -19.23
CA PRO A 99 16.73 -8.21 -20.28
C PRO A 99 18.21 -7.96 -20.51
N ASP A 100 18.61 -6.70 -20.63
CA ASP A 100 20.00 -6.32 -20.86
C ASP A 100 20.91 -6.74 -19.69
N ARG A 101 20.41 -6.56 -18.46
CA ARG A 101 21.13 -7.01 -17.25
C ARG A 101 21.30 -8.53 -17.21
N LEU A 102 20.22 -9.26 -17.47
CA LEU A 102 20.27 -10.74 -17.49
C LEU A 102 21.25 -11.25 -18.54
N ASP A 103 21.25 -10.67 -19.74
CA ASP A 103 22.18 -11.05 -20.79
C ASP A 103 23.64 -10.73 -20.40
N ALA A 104 23.89 -9.58 -19.79
CA ALA A 104 25.22 -9.21 -19.33
C ALA A 104 25.74 -10.19 -18.25
N PHE A 105 24.97 -10.48 -17.23
CA PHE A 105 25.37 -11.38 -16.15
C PHE A 105 25.45 -12.84 -16.62
N ARG A 106 24.56 -13.27 -17.52
CA ARG A 106 24.67 -14.60 -18.16
C ARG A 106 25.95 -14.76 -18.94
N ASN A 107 26.36 -13.76 -19.71
CA ASN A 107 27.60 -13.78 -20.47
C ASN A 107 28.81 -13.80 -19.54
N ALA A 108 28.81 -13.01 -18.45
CA ALA A 108 29.86 -13.04 -17.45
C ALA A 108 29.98 -14.44 -16.78
N TYR A 109 28.85 -15.02 -16.37
CA TYR A 109 28.78 -16.36 -15.82
C TYR A 109 29.38 -17.40 -16.78
N LEU A 110 28.99 -17.38 -18.06
CA LEU A 110 29.49 -18.32 -19.06
C LEU A 110 30.98 -18.13 -19.33
N ALA A 111 31.47 -16.89 -19.35
CA ALA A 111 32.87 -16.59 -19.52
C ALA A 111 33.72 -17.11 -18.34
N ASN A 112 33.30 -16.81 -17.11
CA ASN A 112 34.01 -17.23 -15.90
C ASN A 112 33.96 -18.77 -15.73
N LYS A 113 32.85 -19.41 -16.08
CA LYS A 113 32.76 -20.88 -16.12
C LYS A 113 33.76 -21.51 -17.07
N ARG A 114 33.96 -20.92 -18.25
CA ARG A 114 34.96 -21.38 -19.19
C ARG A 114 36.39 -21.16 -18.67
N SER A 115 36.63 -19.98 -18.09
CA SER A 115 37.94 -19.65 -17.51
C SER A 115 38.31 -20.61 -16.38
N GLN A 116 37.37 -20.88 -15.47
CA GLN A 116 37.57 -21.87 -14.41
C GLN A 116 37.87 -23.28 -14.95
N TYR A 117 37.14 -23.71 -15.97
CA TYR A 117 37.41 -25.00 -16.63
C TYR A 117 38.80 -25.08 -17.19
N PHE A 118 39.25 -24.06 -17.93
CA PHE A 118 40.60 -24.03 -18.50
C PHE A 118 41.70 -23.98 -17.43
N ALA A 119 41.51 -23.16 -16.38
CA ALA A 119 42.47 -23.09 -15.28
C ALA A 119 42.61 -24.43 -14.53
N LEU A 120 41.51 -25.19 -14.39
CA LEU A 120 41.54 -26.54 -13.83
C LEU A 120 42.33 -27.52 -14.70
N GLU A 121 42.16 -27.48 -16.01
CA GLU A 121 42.90 -28.33 -16.95
C GLU A 121 44.40 -27.98 -16.98
N GLU A 122 44.75 -26.69 -16.99
CA GLU A 122 46.12 -26.23 -16.90
C GLU A 122 46.80 -26.62 -15.58
N PHE A 123 46.08 -26.53 -14.49
CA PHE A 123 46.57 -26.98 -13.16
C PHE A 123 46.85 -28.49 -13.12
N LYS A 124 45.99 -29.32 -13.74
CA LYS A 124 46.21 -30.78 -13.85
C LYS A 124 47.45 -31.13 -14.65
N THR A 125 47.82 -30.30 -15.63
CA THR A 125 49.01 -30.48 -16.44
C THR A 125 50.25 -29.81 -15.86
N SER A 126 50.19 -29.31 -14.64
CA SER A 126 51.26 -28.59 -13.95
C SER A 126 51.72 -27.30 -14.65
N SER A 127 50.88 -26.72 -15.50
CA SER A 127 51.19 -25.50 -16.25
C SER A 127 50.70 -24.23 -15.56
N ALA A 128 49.78 -24.34 -14.57
CA ALA A 128 49.22 -23.22 -13.81
C ALA A 128 49.55 -23.30 -12.31
N VAL A 129 49.55 -22.14 -11.66
CA VAL A 129 49.77 -22.01 -10.20
C VAL A 129 48.42 -22.16 -9.48
N LEU A 130 48.44 -22.79 -8.32
CA LEU A 130 47.25 -22.96 -7.47
C LEU A 130 46.48 -21.64 -7.24
N LEU A 131 47.21 -20.52 -7.12
CA LEU A 131 46.60 -19.21 -6.90
C LEU A 131 45.70 -18.80 -8.07
N ASP A 132 46.12 -19.06 -9.32
CA ASP A 132 45.33 -18.74 -10.52
C ASP A 132 44.03 -19.56 -10.57
N LEU A 133 44.11 -20.85 -10.20
CA LEU A 133 42.92 -21.69 -10.08
C LEU A 133 41.95 -21.18 -9.02
N LEU A 134 42.45 -20.82 -7.84
CA LEU A 134 41.62 -20.28 -6.77
C LEU A 134 40.98 -18.93 -7.15
N GLN A 135 41.71 -18.10 -7.89
CA GLN A 135 41.16 -16.84 -8.38
C GLN A 135 40.02 -17.06 -9.40
N THR A 136 40.23 -17.95 -10.39
CA THR A 136 39.17 -18.26 -11.36
C THR A 136 37.94 -18.94 -10.73
N GLU A 137 38.13 -19.76 -9.68
CA GLU A 137 37.08 -20.37 -8.92
C GLU A 137 36.23 -19.28 -8.20
N ARG A 138 36.91 -18.32 -7.57
CA ARG A 138 36.27 -17.18 -6.93
C ARG A 138 35.48 -16.36 -7.95
N ASP A 139 36.07 -16.00 -9.09
CA ASP A 139 35.41 -15.20 -10.12
C ASP A 139 34.18 -15.93 -10.70
N PHE A 140 34.25 -17.28 -10.80
CA PHE A 140 33.09 -18.09 -11.17
C PHE A 140 31.97 -18.05 -10.13
N LEU A 141 32.30 -18.18 -8.84
CA LEU A 141 31.35 -18.11 -7.76
C LEU A 141 30.69 -16.72 -7.69
N ASP A 142 31.48 -15.64 -7.76
CA ASP A 142 30.98 -14.26 -7.70
C ASP A 142 30.05 -13.97 -8.90
N SER A 143 30.36 -14.47 -10.10
CA SER A 143 29.48 -14.31 -11.27
C SER A 143 28.20 -15.15 -11.18
N SER A 144 28.27 -16.33 -10.55
CA SER A 144 27.13 -17.20 -10.30
C SER A 144 26.16 -16.55 -9.33
N GLU A 145 26.67 -15.98 -8.23
CA GLU A 145 25.90 -15.24 -7.24
C GLU A 145 25.21 -14.02 -7.89
N SER A 146 25.98 -13.24 -8.66
CA SER A 146 25.46 -12.06 -9.36
C SER A 146 24.33 -12.42 -10.34
N MET A 147 24.45 -13.54 -11.04
CA MET A 147 23.40 -14.03 -11.94
C MET A 147 22.13 -14.42 -11.17
N ILE A 148 22.26 -15.16 -10.07
CA ILE A 148 21.13 -15.58 -9.23
C ILE A 148 20.42 -14.36 -8.63
N GLU A 149 21.17 -13.39 -8.11
CA GLU A 149 20.60 -12.17 -7.54
C GLU A 149 19.88 -11.32 -8.60
N THR A 150 20.41 -11.29 -9.83
CA THR A 150 19.75 -10.61 -10.94
C THR A 150 18.44 -11.29 -11.32
N LEU A 151 18.39 -12.61 -11.35
CA LEU A 151 17.16 -13.37 -11.59
C LEU A 151 16.12 -13.10 -10.48
N ARG A 152 16.55 -13.19 -9.22
CA ARG A 152 15.70 -12.86 -8.06
C ARG A 152 15.14 -11.44 -8.12
N SER A 153 16.02 -10.47 -8.39
CA SER A 153 15.64 -9.07 -8.53
C SER A 153 14.62 -8.86 -9.66
N SER A 154 14.79 -9.59 -10.77
CA SER A 154 13.87 -9.50 -11.90
C SER A 154 12.46 -9.96 -11.54
N GLU A 155 12.32 -11.05 -10.80
CA GLU A 155 11.02 -11.54 -10.34
C GLU A 155 10.38 -10.57 -9.33
N ILE A 156 11.15 -10.04 -8.37
CA ILE A 156 10.67 -9.04 -7.43
C ILE A 156 10.15 -7.80 -8.16
N GLN A 157 10.85 -7.32 -9.19
CA GLN A 157 10.41 -6.16 -9.97
C GLN A 157 9.08 -6.40 -10.71
N LYS A 158 8.87 -7.60 -11.25
CA LYS A 158 7.60 -7.98 -11.88
C LYS A 158 6.44 -7.90 -10.88
N TYR A 159 6.60 -8.49 -9.69
CA TYR A 159 5.58 -8.44 -8.65
C TYR A 159 5.37 -7.03 -8.09
N THR A 160 6.43 -6.23 -8.01
CA THR A 160 6.32 -4.81 -7.63
C THR A 160 5.47 -4.04 -8.62
N TYR A 161 5.67 -4.26 -9.92
CA TYR A 161 4.85 -3.65 -10.97
C TYR A 161 3.38 -4.08 -10.85
N LEU A 162 3.11 -5.38 -10.71
CA LEU A 162 1.75 -5.91 -10.53
C LEU A 162 1.06 -5.37 -9.28
N LYS A 163 1.81 -5.16 -8.19
CA LYS A 163 1.32 -4.50 -6.98
C LYS A 163 0.89 -3.06 -7.25
N LEU A 164 1.71 -2.29 -7.96
CA LEU A 164 1.45 -0.88 -8.27
C LEU A 164 0.30 -0.69 -9.26
N THR A 165 0.08 -1.65 -10.16
CA THR A 165 -1.07 -1.65 -11.09
C THR A 165 -2.36 -2.20 -10.49
N GLY A 166 -2.28 -2.86 -9.32
CA GLY A 166 -3.41 -3.51 -8.66
C GLY A 166 -3.74 -4.91 -9.19
N GLU A 167 -2.95 -5.44 -10.13
CA GLU A 167 -3.17 -6.75 -10.78
C GLU A 167 -2.60 -7.93 -9.97
N LEU A 168 -1.91 -7.64 -8.85
CA LEU A 168 -1.23 -8.66 -8.06
C LEU A 168 -2.22 -9.73 -7.51
N GLY A 169 -3.41 -9.29 -7.04
CA GLY A 169 -4.43 -10.19 -6.49
C GLY A 169 -4.93 -11.19 -7.50
N GLU A 170 -5.31 -10.72 -8.69
CA GLU A 170 -5.78 -11.57 -9.79
C GLU A 170 -4.71 -12.58 -10.24
N THR A 171 -3.45 -12.14 -10.29
CA THR A 171 -2.31 -13.01 -10.65
C THR A 171 -2.14 -14.15 -9.64
N PHE A 172 -2.28 -13.87 -8.34
CA PHE A 172 -2.19 -14.90 -7.30
C PHE A 172 -3.38 -15.83 -7.28
N GLU A 173 -4.60 -15.36 -7.51
CA GLU A 173 -5.78 -16.22 -7.63
C GLU A 173 -5.67 -17.21 -8.78
N ILE A 174 -5.16 -16.78 -9.94
CA ILE A 174 -4.90 -17.67 -11.08
C ILE A 174 -3.84 -18.71 -10.71
N ILE A 175 -2.78 -18.32 -10.00
CA ILE A 175 -1.74 -19.25 -9.57
C ILE A 175 -2.31 -20.28 -8.59
N LEU A 176 -3.05 -19.87 -7.57
CA LEU A 176 -3.62 -20.75 -6.57
C LEU A 176 -4.61 -21.74 -7.20
N ASN A 177 -5.49 -21.28 -8.07
CA ASN A 177 -6.45 -22.15 -8.78
C ASN A 177 -5.76 -23.20 -9.66
N ASN A 178 -4.60 -22.89 -10.23
CA ASN A 178 -3.81 -23.85 -11.00
C ASN A 178 -3.09 -24.91 -10.13
N TYR A 179 -2.84 -24.62 -8.86
CA TYR A 179 -2.24 -25.57 -7.91
C TYR A 179 -3.28 -26.50 -7.26
N GLU A 180 -4.54 -26.08 -7.14
CA GLU A 180 -5.61 -26.92 -6.58
C GLU A 180 -6.15 -27.98 -7.56
N ILE A 181 -5.79 -27.93 -8.83
CA ILE A 181 -6.28 -28.84 -9.89
C ILE A 181 -5.30 -30.02 -10.15
N ASN A 182 -4.15 -30.06 -9.50
CA ASN A 182 -3.16 -31.14 -9.58
C ASN A 182 -3.01 -31.86 -8.24
#